data_0352408bd2bf3424bc0b1ab83d801808
#
_entry.id   0352408bd2bf3424bc0b1ab83d801808
#
_cell.length_a   1.000
_cell.length_b   1.000
_cell.length_c   1.000
_cell.angle_alpha   90.00
_cell.angle_beta   90.00
_cell.angle_gamma   90.00
#
_symmetry.space_group_name_H-M   'P 1'
#
loop_
_entity.id
_entity.type
_entity.pdbx_description
1 polymer ?
#
loop_
_entity_poly.entity_id
_entity_poly.type
_entity_poly.pdbx_seq_one_letter_code
_entity_poly.pdbx_strand_id
1 'polypeptide(L)'
;MDNIYSEITFKKLPKMKTARYVMISPQPEDDVIRYMDHWAKESGLLDVADYTPRKFGWDFPFVSEEQKAKFQLRGYVYLYTLPDDFTPKCDGVEIATLEADEYAVMRITEPMNNPFETIPNGWGRLFQFVQNSGYKTKSWENRFCLEEVIEIDGITYMDIYVPVK
;
A
#
# COMPACT_ATOMS: atom_id res chain seq x y z
N MET A 1 25.07 14.29 -0.73
CA MET A 1 23.63 14.23 -0.41
C MET A 1 23.09 12.91 -0.87
N ASP A 2 22.66 12.10 0.08
CA ASP A 2 22.15 10.77 -0.27
C ASP A 2 20.81 10.91 -0.94
N ASN A 3 20.72 10.38 -2.16
CA ASN A 3 19.47 10.40 -2.90
C ASN A 3 18.62 9.21 -2.43
N ILE A 4 17.68 9.49 -1.53
CA ILE A 4 16.77 8.47 -1.00
C ILE A 4 15.61 8.16 -1.95
N TYR A 5 15.44 8.94 -3.03
CA TYR A 5 14.39 8.75 -4.03
C TYR A 5 14.99 8.15 -5.29
N SER A 6 14.39 7.08 -5.78
CA SER A 6 14.80 6.45 -7.04
C SER A 6 14.34 7.26 -8.25
N GLU A 7 14.79 6.87 -9.42
CA GLU A 7 14.16 7.30 -10.67
C GLU A 7 12.71 6.81 -10.68
N ILE A 8 11.85 7.54 -11.38
CA ILE A 8 10.45 7.19 -11.54
C ILE A 8 10.31 6.34 -12.79
N THR A 9 9.65 5.19 -12.65
CA THR A 9 9.42 4.26 -13.75
C THR A 9 7.92 3.98 -13.88
N PHE A 10 7.53 3.47 -15.04
CA PHE A 10 6.17 3.00 -15.27
C PHE A 10 6.15 1.47 -15.16
N LYS A 11 5.23 0.95 -14.35
CA LYS A 11 5.11 -0.50 -14.12
C LYS A 11 3.66 -0.92 -14.25
N LYS A 12 3.47 -2.10 -14.79
CA LYS A 12 2.16 -2.76 -14.82
C LYS A 12 2.11 -3.77 -13.68
N LEU A 13 1.09 -3.67 -12.84
CA LEU A 13 0.79 -4.70 -11.87
C LEU A 13 -0.26 -5.65 -12.45
N PRO A 14 -0.07 -6.97 -12.32
CA PRO A 14 -1.07 -7.92 -12.78
C PRO A 14 -2.29 -7.92 -11.86
N LYS A 15 -3.37 -8.49 -12.34
CA LYS A 15 -4.53 -8.81 -11.49
C LYS A 15 -4.10 -9.78 -10.40
N MET A 16 -4.47 -9.48 -9.16
CA MET A 16 -4.07 -10.27 -8.00
C MET A 16 -5.25 -10.53 -7.08
N LYS A 17 -5.36 -11.76 -6.59
CA LYS A 17 -6.26 -12.12 -5.50
C LYS A 17 -5.66 -11.59 -4.19
N THR A 18 -6.47 -11.00 -3.33
CA THR A 18 -5.99 -10.35 -2.11
C THR A 18 -6.88 -10.66 -0.92
N ALA A 19 -6.29 -10.56 0.27
CA ALA A 19 -7.00 -10.47 1.55
C ALA A 19 -6.73 -9.09 2.10
N ARG A 20 -7.79 -8.34 2.40
CA ARG A 20 -7.67 -6.96 2.87
C ARG A 20 -8.54 -6.68 4.10
N TYR A 21 -8.15 -5.65 4.82
CA TYR A 21 -8.90 -5.15 5.97
C TYR A 21 -8.79 -3.63 6.02
N VAL A 22 -9.88 -2.97 6.41
CA VAL A 22 -9.92 -1.52 6.61
C VAL A 22 -9.90 -1.25 8.11
N MET A 23 -8.91 -0.49 8.56
CA MET A 23 -8.81 -0.08 9.95
C MET A 23 -9.14 1.41 10.06
N ILE A 24 -10.00 1.75 11.01
CA ILE A 24 -10.33 3.13 11.34
C ILE A 24 -9.97 3.31 12.82
N SER A 25 -8.90 4.06 13.06
CA SER A 25 -8.37 4.28 14.42
C SER A 25 -7.46 5.50 14.42
N PRO A 26 -6.95 5.94 15.59
CA PRO A 26 -5.96 7.02 15.65
C PRO A 26 -4.61 6.66 15.00
N GLN A 27 -4.29 5.36 14.91
CA GLN A 27 -3.06 4.87 14.30
C GLN A 27 -3.38 3.68 13.37
N PRO A 28 -4.12 3.92 12.28
CA PRO A 28 -4.67 2.82 11.48
C PRO A 28 -3.59 2.00 10.76
N GLU A 29 -2.49 2.63 10.35
CA GLU A 29 -1.40 1.93 9.67
C GLU A 29 -0.80 0.86 10.58
N ASP A 30 -0.44 1.21 11.81
CA ASP A 30 0.14 0.28 12.76
C ASP A 30 -0.86 -0.80 13.19
N ASP A 31 -2.09 -0.39 13.43
CA ASP A 31 -3.14 -1.30 13.89
C ASP A 31 -3.50 -2.34 12.83
N VAL A 32 -3.63 -1.93 11.56
CA VAL A 32 -4.00 -2.85 10.47
C VAL A 32 -2.86 -3.78 10.10
N ILE A 33 -1.62 -3.30 10.15
CA ILE A 33 -0.46 -4.15 9.89
C ILE A 33 -0.40 -5.26 10.94
N ARG A 34 -0.56 -4.91 12.20
CA ARG A 34 -0.60 -5.89 13.29
C ARG A 34 -1.74 -6.90 13.12
N TYR A 35 -2.92 -6.41 12.78
CA TYR A 35 -4.10 -7.25 12.52
C TYR A 35 -3.84 -8.23 11.37
N MET A 36 -3.36 -7.72 10.25
CA MET A 36 -3.14 -8.55 9.06
C MET A 36 -1.95 -9.51 9.22
N ASP A 37 -0.90 -9.11 9.92
CA ASP A 37 0.21 -10.01 10.21
C ASP A 37 -0.25 -11.20 11.07
N HIS A 38 -1.11 -10.95 12.04
CA HIS A 38 -1.71 -12.02 12.84
C HIS A 38 -2.58 -12.93 11.97
N TRP A 39 -3.44 -12.35 11.15
CA TRP A 39 -4.29 -13.11 10.23
C TRP A 39 -3.45 -13.96 9.26
N ALA A 40 -2.37 -13.41 8.72
CA ALA A 40 -1.52 -14.12 7.78
C ALA A 40 -0.92 -15.39 8.38
N LYS A 41 -0.60 -15.37 9.66
CA LYS A 41 -0.15 -16.55 10.40
C LYS A 41 -1.29 -17.54 10.62
N GLU A 42 -2.41 -17.08 11.18
CA GLU A 42 -3.55 -17.91 11.53
C GLU A 42 -4.21 -18.55 10.31
N SER A 43 -4.23 -17.84 9.17
CA SER A 43 -4.86 -18.32 7.93
C SER A 43 -4.09 -19.41 7.22
N GLY A 44 -2.81 -19.60 7.55
CA GLY A 44 -1.92 -20.51 6.84
C GLY A 44 -1.20 -19.87 5.65
N LEU A 45 -1.40 -18.58 5.39
CA LEU A 45 -0.78 -17.92 4.24
C LEU A 45 0.75 -17.98 4.30
N LEU A 46 1.34 -17.76 5.47
CA LEU A 46 2.79 -17.77 5.63
C LEU A 46 3.40 -19.17 5.54
N ASP A 47 2.58 -20.21 5.58
CA ASP A 47 3.01 -21.60 5.46
C ASP A 47 2.95 -22.13 4.03
N VAL A 48 2.49 -21.33 3.08
CA VAL A 48 2.41 -21.73 1.67
C VAL A 48 3.82 -21.83 1.09
N ALA A 49 4.18 -23.01 0.57
CA ALA A 49 5.50 -23.26 0.01
C ALA A 49 5.75 -22.41 -1.24
N ASP A 50 6.95 -21.88 -1.35
CA ASP A 50 7.43 -21.12 -2.52
C ASP A 50 6.58 -19.88 -2.85
N TYR A 51 5.88 -19.33 -1.88
CA TYR A 51 5.08 -18.12 -2.06
C TYR A 51 5.43 -17.08 -1.01
N THR A 52 5.81 -15.89 -1.47
CA THR A 52 6.01 -14.72 -0.62
C THR A 52 4.95 -13.68 -0.99
N PRO A 53 3.99 -13.41 -0.10
CA PRO A 53 2.96 -12.43 -0.42
C PRO A 53 3.54 -11.02 -0.55
N ARG A 54 2.99 -10.25 -1.48
CA ARG A 54 3.20 -8.81 -1.52
C ARG A 54 2.19 -8.14 -0.60
N LYS A 55 2.54 -6.96 -0.12
CA LYS A 55 1.72 -6.20 0.82
C LYS A 55 1.56 -4.79 0.29
N PHE A 56 0.31 -4.34 0.18
CA PHE A 56 0.00 -3.00 -0.29
C PHE A 56 -0.94 -2.31 0.68
N GLY A 57 -0.84 -0.99 0.74
CA GLY A 57 -1.75 -0.20 1.54
C GLY A 57 -2.13 1.10 0.85
N TRP A 58 -3.25 1.68 1.30
CA TRP A 58 -3.69 3.00 0.86
C TRP A 58 -4.61 3.64 1.89
N ASP A 59 -4.68 4.98 1.86
CA ASP A 59 -5.55 5.72 2.76
C ASP A 59 -7.01 5.47 2.43
N PHE A 60 -7.81 5.22 3.47
CA PHE A 60 -9.26 5.09 3.36
C PHE A 60 -9.89 6.46 3.66
N PRO A 61 -10.55 7.12 2.67
CA PRO A 61 -10.95 8.51 2.81
C PRO A 61 -12.31 8.73 3.48
N PHE A 62 -13.06 7.65 3.77
CA PHE A 62 -14.46 7.76 4.20
C PHE A 62 -14.57 7.85 5.73
N VAL A 63 -13.78 8.74 6.33
CA VAL A 63 -13.89 9.12 7.74
C VAL A 63 -14.35 10.57 7.76
N SER A 64 -15.38 10.88 8.54
CA SER A 64 -15.94 12.24 8.56
C SER A 64 -14.97 13.24 9.20
N GLU A 65 -15.09 14.51 8.82
CA GLU A 65 -14.28 15.59 9.43
C GLU A 65 -14.51 15.67 10.94
N GLU A 66 -15.74 15.43 11.39
CA GLU A 66 -16.06 15.40 12.82
C GLU A 66 -15.32 14.26 13.54
N GLN A 67 -15.31 13.07 12.96
CA GLN A 67 -14.59 11.91 13.53
C GLN A 67 -13.08 12.16 13.58
N LYS A 68 -12.53 12.80 12.56
CA LYS A 68 -11.11 13.18 12.56
C LYS A 68 -10.80 14.17 13.68
N ALA A 69 -11.64 15.19 13.81
CA ALA A 69 -11.42 16.27 14.77
C ALA A 69 -11.65 15.85 16.22
N LYS A 70 -12.76 15.12 16.49
CA LYS A 70 -13.16 14.75 17.86
C LYS A 70 -12.45 13.52 18.38
N PHE A 71 -12.22 12.51 17.54
CA PHE A 71 -11.71 11.21 17.95
C PHE A 71 -10.36 10.88 17.32
N GLN A 72 -9.82 11.79 16.50
CA GLN A 72 -8.55 11.63 15.80
C GLN A 72 -8.52 10.37 14.92
N LEU A 73 -9.68 9.98 14.39
CA LEU A 73 -9.80 8.80 13.56
C LEU A 73 -9.25 9.05 12.17
N ARG A 74 -8.54 8.07 11.66
CA ARG A 74 -8.10 7.99 10.25
C ARG A 74 -8.38 6.58 9.75
N GLY A 75 -8.42 6.40 8.46
CA GLY A 75 -8.64 5.09 7.85
C GLY A 75 -7.48 4.67 6.99
N TYR A 76 -7.18 3.38 7.01
CA TYR A 76 -6.16 2.79 6.17
C TYR A 76 -6.56 1.38 5.77
N VAL A 77 -6.36 1.05 4.49
CA VAL A 77 -6.57 -0.30 3.96
C VAL A 77 -5.23 -0.98 3.81
N TYR A 78 -5.13 -2.22 4.23
CA TYR A 78 -3.92 -3.01 4.06
C TYR A 78 -4.29 -4.39 3.52
N LEU A 79 -3.47 -4.90 2.61
CA LEU A 79 -3.73 -6.20 2.00
C LEU A 79 -2.46 -7.04 1.87
N TYR A 80 -2.69 -8.34 1.87
CA TYR A 80 -1.72 -9.33 1.41
C TYR A 80 -2.21 -9.93 0.09
N THR A 81 -1.30 -10.12 -0.87
CA THR A 81 -1.62 -10.91 -2.05
C THR A 81 -1.69 -12.38 -1.71
N LEU A 82 -2.53 -13.12 -2.41
CA LEU A 82 -2.78 -14.55 -2.18
C LEU A 82 -2.49 -15.34 -3.44
N PRO A 83 -2.04 -16.61 -3.31
CA PRO A 83 -2.10 -17.54 -4.43
C PRO A 83 -3.54 -17.72 -4.90
N ASP A 84 -3.75 -17.93 -6.19
CA ASP A 84 -5.09 -18.04 -6.76
C ASP A 84 -5.92 -19.18 -6.16
N ASP A 85 -5.27 -20.26 -5.76
CA ASP A 85 -5.89 -21.45 -5.19
C ASP A 85 -5.90 -21.46 -3.66
N PHE A 86 -5.48 -20.37 -3.03
CA PHE A 86 -5.39 -20.32 -1.57
C PHE A 86 -6.76 -20.15 -0.92
N THR A 87 -7.03 -20.99 0.08
CA THR A 87 -8.23 -20.89 0.93
C THR A 87 -7.78 -20.65 2.37
N PRO A 88 -8.14 -19.51 2.98
CA PRO A 88 -7.77 -19.22 4.37
C PRO A 88 -8.38 -20.22 5.33
N LYS A 89 -7.65 -20.53 6.40
CA LYS A 89 -8.12 -21.42 7.49
C LYS A 89 -8.99 -20.67 8.50
N CYS A 90 -9.08 -19.36 8.40
CA CYS A 90 -9.87 -18.54 9.33
C CYS A 90 -10.47 -17.33 8.59
N ASP A 91 -11.48 -16.73 9.23
CA ASP A 91 -12.15 -15.53 8.74
C ASP A 91 -11.43 -14.27 9.23
N GLY A 92 -12.05 -13.12 9.04
CA GLY A 92 -11.59 -11.85 9.59
C GLY A 92 -11.04 -10.87 8.57
N VAL A 93 -11.09 -11.23 7.28
CA VAL A 93 -10.63 -10.36 6.18
C VAL A 93 -11.64 -10.37 5.05
N GLU A 94 -11.54 -9.40 4.17
CA GLU A 94 -12.27 -9.38 2.91
C GLU A 94 -11.39 -9.93 1.80
N ILE A 95 -11.88 -10.95 1.11
CA ILE A 95 -11.22 -11.46 -0.09
C ILE A 95 -11.67 -10.60 -1.27
N ALA A 96 -10.71 -10.00 -1.95
CA ALA A 96 -10.98 -9.07 -3.04
C ALA A 96 -9.95 -9.22 -4.15
N THR A 97 -10.25 -8.63 -5.30
CA THR A 97 -9.33 -8.61 -6.43
C THR A 97 -8.73 -7.21 -6.56
N LEU A 98 -7.41 -7.14 -6.65
CA LEU A 98 -6.74 -5.94 -7.10
C LEU A 98 -6.59 -6.06 -8.62
N GLU A 99 -7.31 -5.21 -9.35
CA GLU A 99 -7.33 -5.27 -10.80
C GLU A 99 -5.97 -4.86 -11.39
N ALA A 100 -5.63 -5.44 -12.53
CA ALA A 100 -4.44 -5.08 -13.27
C ALA A 100 -4.49 -3.61 -13.69
N ASP A 101 -3.38 -2.91 -13.53
CA ASP A 101 -3.30 -1.50 -13.91
C ASP A 101 -1.85 -1.08 -14.16
N GLU A 102 -1.70 0.12 -14.73
CA GLU A 102 -0.40 0.74 -14.94
C GLU A 102 -0.19 1.86 -13.93
N TYR A 103 1.02 1.94 -13.41
CA TYR A 103 1.38 2.90 -12.37
C TYR A 103 2.69 3.60 -12.69
N ALA A 104 2.79 4.86 -12.30
CA ALA A 104 4.08 5.52 -12.11
C ALA A 104 4.58 5.15 -10.72
N VAL A 105 5.82 4.73 -10.61
CA VAL A 105 6.37 4.14 -9.37
C VAL A 105 7.69 4.81 -9.01
N MET A 106 7.85 5.12 -7.73
CA MET A 106 9.11 5.61 -7.17
C MET A 106 9.42 4.86 -5.88
N ARG A 107 10.70 4.54 -5.69
CA ARG A 107 11.18 3.88 -4.46
C ARG A 107 11.80 4.89 -3.52
N ILE A 108 11.42 4.82 -2.25
CA ILE A 108 11.99 5.63 -1.17
C ILE A 108 12.83 4.71 -0.29
N THR A 109 14.09 5.07 -0.08
CA THR A 109 15.02 4.32 0.79
C THR A 109 14.89 4.81 2.22
N GLU A 110 14.73 3.88 3.16
CA GLU A 110 14.63 4.13 4.60
C GLU A 110 13.64 5.25 4.94
N PRO A 111 12.36 5.10 4.52
CA PRO A 111 11.38 6.19 4.70
C PRO A 111 11.10 6.52 6.17
N MET A 112 11.31 5.56 7.08
CA MET A 112 10.98 5.73 8.49
C MET A 112 12.01 6.50 9.28
N ASN A 113 13.16 6.85 8.69
CA ASN A 113 14.15 7.71 9.36
C ASN A 113 13.60 9.12 9.59
N ASN A 114 12.75 9.61 8.68
CA ASN A 114 12.04 10.89 8.85
C ASN A 114 10.73 10.85 8.06
N PRO A 115 9.75 10.03 8.50
CA PRO A 115 8.58 9.72 7.67
C PRO A 115 7.69 10.92 7.38
N PHE A 116 7.56 11.86 8.31
CA PHE A 116 6.67 13.00 8.13
C PHE A 116 7.17 14.02 7.10
N GLU A 117 8.42 13.94 6.71
CA GLU A 117 9.01 14.77 5.66
C GLU A 117 9.27 13.95 4.40
N THR A 118 9.91 12.80 4.56
CA THR A 118 10.35 11.94 3.46
C THR A 118 9.21 11.40 2.62
N ILE A 119 8.14 10.91 3.26
CA ILE A 119 7.03 10.30 2.55
C ILE A 119 6.19 11.35 1.79
N PRO A 120 5.76 12.47 2.43
CA PRO A 120 5.04 13.51 1.69
C PRO A 120 5.86 14.11 0.54
N ASN A 121 7.15 14.33 0.73
CA ASN A 121 8.03 14.84 -0.33
C ASN A 121 8.12 13.84 -1.49
N GLY A 122 8.16 12.55 -1.18
CA GLY A 122 8.15 11.51 -2.20
C GLY A 122 6.89 11.54 -3.04
N TRP A 123 5.73 11.63 -2.42
CA TRP A 123 4.45 11.75 -3.12
C TRP A 123 4.40 13.01 -3.99
N GLY A 124 4.87 14.15 -3.47
CA GLY A 124 4.94 15.40 -4.22
C GLY A 124 5.78 15.27 -5.47
N ARG A 125 6.94 14.63 -5.39
CA ARG A 125 7.81 14.39 -6.55
C ARG A 125 7.14 13.50 -7.59
N LEU A 126 6.48 12.43 -7.14
CA LEU A 126 5.83 11.49 -8.03
C LEU A 126 4.65 12.13 -8.76
N PHE A 127 3.78 12.85 -8.05
CA PHE A 127 2.65 13.56 -8.66
C PHE A 127 3.13 14.63 -9.65
N GLN A 128 4.16 15.38 -9.30
CA GLN A 128 4.70 16.39 -10.21
C GLN A 128 5.26 15.77 -11.49
N PHE A 129 5.96 14.65 -11.36
CA PHE A 129 6.47 13.92 -12.53
C PHE A 129 5.32 13.46 -13.44
N VAL A 130 4.27 12.88 -12.87
CA VAL A 130 3.11 12.43 -13.64
C VAL A 130 2.45 13.61 -14.35
N GLN A 131 2.27 14.72 -13.66
CA GLN A 131 1.71 15.95 -14.22
C GLN A 131 2.48 16.44 -15.44
N ASN A 132 3.82 16.36 -15.39
CA ASN A 132 4.71 16.85 -16.45
C ASN A 132 4.92 15.83 -17.57
N SER A 133 4.52 14.57 -17.37
CA SER A 133 4.78 13.48 -18.32
C SER A 133 3.74 13.35 -19.43
N GLY A 134 2.61 14.04 -19.31
CA GLY A 134 1.48 13.87 -20.23
C GLY A 134 0.52 12.75 -19.84
N TYR A 135 0.88 11.92 -18.90
CA TYR A 135 -0.04 10.93 -18.31
C TYR A 135 -1.02 11.61 -17.35
N LYS A 136 -2.16 11.00 -17.17
CA LYS A 136 -3.17 11.46 -16.21
C LYS A 136 -3.27 10.46 -15.07
N THR A 137 -3.52 10.95 -13.88
CA THR A 137 -3.78 10.09 -12.72
C THR A 137 -5.19 9.48 -12.81
N LYS A 138 -5.35 8.28 -12.24
CA LYS A 138 -6.64 7.59 -12.18
C LYS A 138 -7.22 7.54 -10.77
N SER A 139 -6.63 8.26 -9.84
CA SER A 139 -7.00 8.12 -8.42
C SER A 139 -8.47 8.41 -8.13
N TRP A 140 -9.09 9.26 -8.94
CA TRP A 140 -10.52 9.57 -8.77
C TRP A 140 -11.47 8.59 -9.45
N GLU A 141 -10.95 7.61 -10.19
CA GLU A 141 -11.75 6.65 -10.96
C GLU A 141 -11.82 5.29 -10.26
N ASN A 142 -11.98 5.28 -8.94
CA ASN A 142 -11.94 4.07 -8.10
C ASN A 142 -10.60 3.31 -8.18
N ARG A 143 -9.55 4.02 -8.51
CA ARG A 143 -8.17 3.52 -8.44
C ARG A 143 -7.44 4.26 -7.34
N PHE A 144 -6.64 3.53 -6.59
CA PHE A 144 -5.95 4.07 -5.42
C PHE A 144 -4.47 4.17 -5.69
N CYS A 145 -3.85 5.22 -5.12
CA CYS A 145 -2.40 5.26 -4.97
C CYS A 145 -2.02 4.19 -3.95
N LEU A 146 -0.95 3.45 -4.21
CA LEU A 146 -0.55 2.34 -3.36
C LEU A 146 0.79 2.60 -2.70
N GLU A 147 0.96 2.02 -1.51
CA GLU A 147 2.23 1.98 -0.81
C GLU A 147 2.61 0.52 -0.58
N GLU A 148 3.86 0.18 -0.87
CA GLU A 148 4.38 -1.17 -0.65
C GLU A 148 5.69 -1.07 0.10
N VAL A 149 5.74 -1.57 1.33
CA VAL A 149 6.96 -1.60 2.13
C VAL A 149 7.67 -2.91 1.87
N ILE A 150 8.96 -2.83 1.51
CA ILE A 150 9.79 -3.96 1.14
C ILE A 150 11.09 -3.89 1.94
N GLU A 151 11.56 -5.03 2.41
CA GLU A 151 12.88 -5.14 3.03
C GLU A 151 13.78 -5.99 2.14
N ILE A 152 14.95 -5.46 1.79
CA ILE A 152 15.95 -6.16 0.98
C ILE A 152 17.30 -5.98 1.66
N ASP A 153 17.93 -7.08 2.05
CA ASP A 153 19.26 -7.11 2.70
C ASP A 153 19.35 -6.19 3.93
N GLY A 154 18.28 -6.15 4.73
CA GLY A 154 18.22 -5.36 5.96
C GLY A 154 17.89 -3.88 5.74
N ILE A 155 17.67 -3.45 4.50
CA ILE A 155 17.31 -2.09 4.16
C ILE A 155 15.82 -2.04 3.85
N THR A 156 15.11 -1.09 4.47
CA THR A 156 13.68 -0.89 4.26
C THR A 156 13.46 0.10 3.12
N TYR A 157 12.60 -0.26 2.19
CA TYR A 157 12.17 0.58 1.09
C TYR A 157 10.66 0.73 1.11
N MET A 158 10.17 1.87 0.61
CA MET A 158 8.76 2.05 0.31
C MET A 158 8.62 2.39 -1.17
N ASP A 159 7.92 1.54 -1.90
CA ASP A 159 7.50 1.84 -3.26
C ASP A 159 6.15 2.52 -3.23
N ILE A 160 6.05 3.68 -3.87
CA ILE A 160 4.80 4.42 -3.99
C ILE A 160 4.34 4.39 -5.43
N TYR A 161 3.03 4.19 -5.62
CA TYR A 161 2.41 3.93 -6.91
C TYR A 161 1.28 4.92 -7.17
N VAL A 162 1.33 5.61 -8.29
CA VAL A 162 0.23 6.46 -8.77
C VAL A 162 -0.37 5.81 -10.02
N PRO A 163 -1.66 5.43 -10.00
CA PRO A 163 -2.29 4.87 -11.20
C PRO A 163 -2.39 5.91 -12.30
N VAL A 164 -2.05 5.50 -13.53
CA VAL A 164 -1.97 6.41 -14.69
C VAL A 164 -2.72 5.85 -15.88
N LYS A 165 -3.09 6.75 -16.81
CA LYS A 165 -3.66 6.38 -18.09
C LYS A 165 -3.16 7.28 -19.24
#